data_1292b03a8aa3e52ff6960b2efe7295e8
#
_entry.id   1292b03a8aa3e52ff6960b2efe7295e8
#
_cell.length_a   1.000
_cell.length_b   1.000
_cell.length_c   1.000
_cell.angle_alpha   90.00
_cell.angle_beta   90.00
_cell.angle_gamma   90.00
#
_symmetry.space_group_name_H-M   'P 1'
#
loop_
_entity.id
_entity.type
_entity.pdbx_description
1 polymer ?
#
loop_
_entity_poly.entity_id
_entity_poly.type
_entity_poly.pdbx_seq_one_letter_code
_entity_poly.pdbx_strand_id
1 'polypeptide(L)' 'MAFTFKNAYLQGVYDSVVKRNGNEPEFLQAVGEVLMSLEPVVEKDPS' A
#
# COMPACT_ATOMS: atom_id res chain seq x y z
N MET A 1 -1.30 3.70 -12.73
CA MET A 1 -1.90 4.01 -11.51
C MET A 1 -0.93 3.82 -10.36
N ALA A 2 -0.92 4.75 -9.47
CA ALA A 2 0.09 4.69 -8.45
C ALA A 2 -0.43 5.24 -7.13
N PHE A 3 -0.21 4.49 -6.08
CA PHE A 3 -0.40 4.97 -4.74
C PHE A 3 0.96 5.34 -4.19
N THR A 4 1.04 6.48 -3.55
CA THR A 4 2.29 6.94 -2.96
C THR A 4 2.09 7.04 -1.45
N PHE A 5 2.96 6.39 -0.71
CA PHE A 5 2.85 6.34 0.73
C PHE A 5 4.03 7.07 1.37
N LYS A 6 3.75 7.78 2.44
CA LYS A 6 4.81 8.44 3.20
C LYS A 6 5.63 7.42 3.97
N ASN A 7 5.00 6.33 4.37
CA ASN A 7 5.66 5.30 5.13
C ASN A 7 6.37 4.33 4.20
N ALA A 8 7.67 4.20 4.34
CA ALA A 8 8.46 3.35 3.46
C ALA A 8 8.05 1.88 3.56
N TYR A 9 7.63 1.46 4.74
CA TYR A 9 7.19 0.08 4.92
C TYR A 9 5.95 -0.22 4.08
N LEU A 10 4.96 0.67 4.15
CA LEU A 10 3.74 0.49 3.38
C LEU A 10 4.01 0.59 1.88
N GLN A 11 4.89 1.47 1.50
CA GLN A 11 5.25 1.58 0.09
C GLN A 11 5.88 0.29 -0.41
N GLY A 12 6.74 -0.31 0.41
CA GLY A 12 7.36 -1.57 0.05
C GLY A 12 6.34 -2.69 -0.06
N VAL A 13 5.38 -2.72 0.85
CA VAL A 13 4.31 -3.71 0.81
C VAL A 13 3.52 -3.57 -0.49
N TYR A 14 3.13 -2.35 -0.81
CA TYR A 14 2.36 -2.10 -2.03
C TYR A 14 3.16 -2.49 -3.27
N ASP A 15 4.44 -2.11 -3.30
CA ASP A 15 5.29 -2.45 -4.44
C ASP A 15 5.40 -3.95 -4.63
N SER A 16 5.50 -4.69 -3.53
CA SER A 16 5.57 -6.14 -3.60
C SER A 16 4.29 -6.72 -4.18
N VAL A 17 3.15 -6.19 -3.77
CA VAL A 17 1.86 -6.65 -4.27
C VAL A 17 1.73 -6.35 -5.76
N VAL A 18 2.12 -5.16 -6.18
CA VAL A 18 2.09 -4.79 -7.57
C VAL A 18 2.95 -5.75 -8.40
N LYS A 19 4.10 -6.09 -7.88
CA LYS A 19 5.01 -6.97 -8.58
C LYS A 19 4.40 -8.36 -8.76
N ARG A 20 3.63 -8.81 -7.79
CA ARG A 20 3.05 -10.15 -7.84
C ARG A 20 1.73 -10.18 -8.61
N ASN A 21 0.93 -9.13 -8.47
CA ASN A 21 -0.42 -9.10 -9.03
C ASN A 21 -0.61 -7.94 -9.99
N GLY A 22 0.39 -7.67 -10.82
CA GLY A 22 0.37 -6.52 -11.70
C GLY A 22 -0.77 -6.51 -12.70
N ASN A 23 -1.32 -7.68 -13.04
CA ASN A 23 -2.42 -7.72 -14.01
C ASN A 23 -3.80 -7.79 -13.37
N GLU A 24 -3.90 -7.36 -12.10
CA GLU A 24 -5.19 -7.31 -11.42
C GLU A 24 -5.40 -5.91 -10.86
N PRO A 25 -5.80 -4.97 -11.71
CA PRO A 25 -5.93 -3.58 -11.28
C PRO A 25 -6.96 -3.37 -10.18
N GLU A 26 -8.04 -4.14 -10.20
CA GLU A 26 -9.05 -4.01 -9.16
C GLU A 26 -8.50 -4.43 -7.79
N PHE A 27 -7.72 -5.49 -7.79
CA PHE A 27 -7.10 -5.94 -6.56
C PHE A 27 -6.10 -4.91 -6.04
N LEU A 28 -5.29 -4.36 -6.94
CA LEU A 28 -4.31 -3.36 -6.56
C LEU A 28 -4.98 -2.10 -6.02
N GLN A 29 -6.10 -1.74 -6.60
CA GLN A 29 -6.85 -0.58 -6.13
C GLN A 29 -7.31 -0.79 -4.68
N ALA A 30 -7.87 -1.96 -4.41
CA ALA A 30 -8.35 -2.27 -3.06
C ALA A 30 -7.21 -2.29 -2.06
N VAL A 31 -6.09 -2.90 -2.44
CA VAL A 31 -4.92 -2.96 -1.56
C VAL A 31 -4.41 -1.56 -1.26
N GLY A 32 -4.31 -0.73 -2.29
CA GLY A 32 -3.85 0.63 -2.10
C GLY A 32 -4.71 1.41 -1.13
N GLU A 33 -6.03 1.27 -1.26
CA GLU A 33 -6.94 1.98 -0.38
C GLU A 33 -6.80 1.51 1.07
N VAL A 34 -6.65 0.21 1.26
CA VAL A 34 -6.47 -0.33 2.60
C VAL A 34 -5.17 0.19 3.22
N LEU A 35 -4.10 0.17 2.46
CA LEU A 35 -2.80 0.62 2.96
C LEU A 35 -2.83 2.11 3.26
N MET A 36 -3.51 2.89 2.45
CA MET A 36 -3.62 4.32 2.72
C MET A 36 -4.38 4.58 4.02
N SER A 37 -5.38 3.77 4.31
CA SER A 37 -6.10 3.89 5.57
C SER A 37 -5.23 3.52 6.75
N LEU A 38 -4.30 2.61 6.55
CA LEU A 38 -3.41 2.18 7.62
C LEU A 38 -2.24 3.14 7.85
N GLU A 39 -1.95 3.97 6.88
CA GLU A 39 -0.79 4.84 6.95
C GLU A 39 -0.77 5.69 8.21
N PRO A 40 -1.84 6.43 8.53
CA PRO A 40 -1.84 7.23 9.75
C PRO A 40 -1.75 6.39 11.02
N VAL A 41 -2.30 5.18 10.98
CA VAL A 41 -2.25 4.30 12.14
C VAL A 41 -0.82 3.82 12.37
N VAL A 42 -0.15 3.43 11.33
CA VAL A 42 1.23 2.93 11.42
C VAL A 42 2.17 4.04 11.87
N GLU A 43 1.99 5.24 11.35
CA GLU A 43 2.86 6.35 11.70
C GLU A 43 2.62 6.82 13.12
N LYS A 44 1.38 6.72 13.59
CA LYS A 44 1.05 7.15 14.93
C LYS A 44 1.55 6.17 15.98
N ASP A 45 1.52 4.89 15.66
CA ASP A 45 1.93 3.85 16.61
C ASP A 45 2.74 2.79 15.87
N PRO A 46 4.00 3.10 15.61
CA PRO A 46 4.84 2.22 14.78
C PRO A 46 5.35 0.98 15.50
N SER A 47 4.92 0.68 16.66
CA SER A 47 5.43 -0.46 17.41
C SER A 47 5.26 -1.83 16.70
#